data_def7667cf88cd48d97676c5a0205277d
#
_entry.id   def7667cf88cd48d97676c5a0205277d
#
_cell.length_a   1.000
_cell.length_b   1.000
_cell.length_c   1.000
_cell.angle_alpha   90.00
_cell.angle_beta   90.00
_cell.angle_gamma   90.00
#
_symmetry.space_group_name_H-M   'P 1'
#
loop_
_entity.id
_entity.type
_entity.pdbx_description
1 polymer ?
#
loop_
_entity_poly.entity_id
_entity_poly.type
_entity_poly.pdbx_seq_one_letter_code
_entity_poly.pdbx_strand_id
1 'polypeptide(L)'
;MVLRSLVLLVSMLLLIGESAAETTLVEQECKRIADKLASVAFTECMDRNLQLTDGISVKDAPILIKEYPPLLDQRQPIGRVLLIGGIHGDEYSSVSVVFKWMRTLDSYHSGLFHWRIAPLMNPDGLLQDDSHRNNANGVDLNRNFPTRNWEDEAQVYWINKTGRNPRRYPGPSPLSEPESRWLVREINTFKPDVIVSVHAPQGIVD
;
A
#
# COMPACT_ATOMS: atom_id res chain seq x y z
N MET A 1 -33.94 -14.75 30.03
CA MET A 1 -33.60 -13.35 29.73
C MET A 1 -32.12 -13.03 29.99
N VAL A 2 -31.47 -13.52 31.01
CA VAL A 2 -30.07 -13.22 31.39
C VAL A 2 -29.04 -13.69 30.36
N LEU A 3 -29.22 -14.82 29.69
CA LEU A 3 -28.26 -15.40 28.75
C LEU A 3 -28.13 -14.57 27.44
N ARG A 4 -29.22 -13.98 26.95
CA ARG A 4 -29.18 -13.11 25.74
C ARG A 4 -28.46 -11.77 25.97
N SER A 5 -28.57 -11.23 27.18
CA SER A 5 -27.89 -9.98 27.55
C SER A 5 -26.37 -10.18 27.70
N LEU A 6 -25.92 -11.34 28.17
CA LEU A 6 -24.51 -11.66 28.33
C LEU A 6 -23.82 -11.83 26.97
N VAL A 7 -24.47 -12.47 26.00
CA VAL A 7 -23.92 -12.65 24.63
C VAL A 7 -23.79 -11.31 23.92
N LEU A 8 -24.74 -10.41 24.08
CA LEU A 8 -24.68 -9.05 23.50
C LEU A 8 -23.54 -8.20 24.09
N LEU A 9 -23.31 -8.30 25.41
CA LEU A 9 -22.23 -7.57 26.09
C LEU A 9 -20.84 -8.08 25.66
N VAL A 10 -20.66 -9.38 25.53
CA VAL A 10 -19.40 -9.99 25.08
C VAL A 10 -19.11 -9.63 23.63
N SER A 11 -20.12 -9.65 22.75
CA SER A 11 -19.95 -9.24 21.35
C SER A 11 -19.59 -7.76 21.20
N MET A 12 -20.15 -6.90 22.03
CA MET A 12 -19.87 -5.46 22.01
C MET A 12 -18.45 -5.14 22.54
N LEU A 13 -17.99 -5.86 23.56
CA LEU A 13 -16.62 -5.72 24.09
C LEU A 13 -15.56 -6.19 23.09
N LEU A 14 -15.82 -7.25 22.33
CA LEU A 14 -14.92 -7.73 21.26
C LEU A 14 -14.79 -6.70 20.14
N LEU A 15 -15.89 -6.12 19.67
CA LEU A 15 -15.89 -5.09 18.62
C LEU A 15 -15.12 -3.82 19.04
N ILE A 16 -15.22 -3.40 20.30
CA ILE A 16 -14.49 -2.24 20.82
C ILE A 16 -12.98 -2.56 20.90
N GLY A 17 -12.61 -3.77 21.27
CA GLY A 17 -11.22 -4.20 21.35
C GLY A 17 -10.53 -4.24 19.97
N GLU A 18 -11.21 -4.75 18.95
CA GLU A 18 -10.68 -4.79 17.58
C GLU A 18 -10.47 -3.38 17.00
N SER A 19 -11.45 -2.49 17.15
CA SER A 19 -11.33 -1.10 16.67
C SER A 19 -10.19 -0.32 17.35
N ALA A 20 -9.95 -0.52 18.64
CA ALA A 20 -8.87 0.12 19.36
C ALA A 20 -7.49 -0.41 18.91
N ALA A 21 -7.35 -1.70 18.69
CA ALA A 21 -6.13 -2.32 18.19
C ALA A 21 -5.80 -1.86 16.76
N GLU A 22 -6.81 -1.76 15.90
CA GLU A 22 -6.69 -1.27 14.53
C GLU A 22 -6.21 0.18 14.49
N THR A 23 -6.81 1.06 15.28
CA THR A 23 -6.39 2.46 15.40
C THR A 23 -4.93 2.55 15.85
N THR A 24 -4.50 1.71 16.80
CA THR A 24 -3.12 1.69 17.29
C THR A 24 -2.12 1.30 16.20
N LEU A 25 -2.45 0.33 15.35
CA LEU A 25 -1.57 -0.09 14.24
C LEU A 25 -1.44 1.01 13.18
N VAL A 26 -2.54 1.66 12.79
CA VAL A 26 -2.50 2.81 11.86
C VAL A 26 -1.67 3.95 12.44
N GLU A 27 -1.83 4.26 13.73
CA GLU A 27 -1.06 5.29 14.42
C GLU A 27 0.44 4.97 14.42
N GLN A 28 0.82 3.71 14.69
CA GLN A 28 2.21 3.27 14.66
C GLN A 28 2.82 3.44 13.25
N GLU A 29 2.10 3.03 12.21
CA GLU A 29 2.59 3.18 10.83
C GLU A 29 2.66 4.66 10.44
N CYS A 30 1.68 5.49 10.78
CA CYS A 30 1.74 6.93 10.55
C CYS A 30 2.93 7.59 11.26
N LYS A 31 3.27 7.13 12.47
CA LYS A 31 4.45 7.62 13.18
C LYS A 31 5.74 7.23 12.44
N ARG A 32 5.86 5.98 12.01
CA ARG A 32 7.03 5.49 11.24
C ARG A 32 7.20 6.27 9.93
N ILE A 33 6.09 6.53 9.21
CA ILE A 33 6.10 7.31 7.97
C ILE A 33 6.57 8.74 8.24
N ALA A 34 6.03 9.40 9.26
CA ALA A 34 6.39 10.77 9.63
C ALA A 34 7.84 10.88 10.11
N ASP A 35 8.33 9.90 10.87
CA ASP A 35 9.73 9.86 11.32
C ASP A 35 10.70 9.69 10.13
N LYS A 36 10.23 9.06 9.04
CA LYS A 36 11.04 8.80 7.84
C LYS A 36 10.96 9.90 6.79
N LEU A 37 9.78 10.46 6.59
CA LEU A 37 9.49 11.43 5.52
C LEU A 37 9.18 12.80 6.08
N ALA A 38 10.12 13.74 5.98
CA ALA A 38 9.91 15.12 6.44
C ALA A 38 8.72 15.82 5.76
N SER A 39 8.32 15.36 4.58
CA SER A 39 7.20 15.89 3.79
C SER A 39 5.82 15.37 4.22
N VAL A 40 5.75 14.42 5.15
CA VAL A 40 4.50 13.83 5.66
C VAL A 40 4.46 13.96 7.18
N ALA A 41 3.78 14.96 7.68
CA ALA A 41 3.62 15.14 9.14
C ALA A 41 2.75 13.99 9.72
N PHE A 42 3.01 13.60 10.97
CA PHE A 42 2.20 12.60 11.68
C PHE A 42 0.70 12.93 11.65
N THR A 43 0.35 14.18 11.97
CA THR A 43 -1.04 14.65 11.93
C THR A 43 -1.62 14.56 10.53
N GLU A 44 -0.84 14.88 9.48
CA GLU A 44 -1.29 14.73 8.10
C GLU A 44 -1.61 13.27 7.76
N CYS A 45 -0.78 12.32 8.20
CA CYS A 45 -1.05 10.89 7.99
C CYS A 45 -2.33 10.44 8.72
N MET A 46 -2.49 10.83 9.98
CA MET A 46 -3.68 10.49 10.77
C MET A 46 -4.96 11.09 10.19
N ASP A 47 -4.90 12.34 9.70
CA ASP A 47 -6.04 13.01 9.07
C ASP A 47 -6.52 12.32 7.78
N ARG A 48 -5.67 11.50 7.14
CA ARG A 48 -6.07 10.71 5.95
C ARG A 48 -7.05 9.60 6.30
N ASN A 49 -7.23 9.22 7.58
CA ASN A 49 -8.08 8.12 8.01
C ASN A 49 -7.78 6.85 7.18
N LEU A 50 -6.50 6.46 7.16
CA LEU A 50 -6.07 5.23 6.51
C LEU A 50 -6.68 4.02 7.21
N GLN A 51 -6.93 2.97 6.43
CA GLN A 51 -7.56 1.73 6.89
C GLN A 51 -6.56 0.58 6.76
N LEU A 52 -6.62 -0.34 7.72
CA LEU A 52 -5.92 -1.62 7.62
C LEU A 52 -6.52 -2.46 6.49
N THR A 53 -5.67 -3.25 5.87
CA THR A 53 -6.07 -4.32 4.94
C THR A 53 -5.61 -5.67 5.46
N ASP A 54 -5.90 -6.74 4.75
CA ASP A 54 -5.29 -8.07 4.97
C ASP A 54 -3.85 -8.15 4.44
N GLY A 55 -3.32 -7.06 3.89
CA GLY A 55 -1.97 -6.96 3.35
C GLY A 55 -0.95 -6.70 4.42
N ILE A 56 0.09 -7.53 4.42
CA ILE A 56 1.26 -7.37 5.28
C ILE A 56 2.53 -7.49 4.44
N SER A 57 3.59 -6.82 4.89
CA SER A 57 4.93 -6.99 4.31
C SER A 57 5.62 -8.25 4.83
N VAL A 58 6.82 -8.53 4.36
CA VAL A 58 7.66 -9.65 4.84
C VAL A 58 7.93 -9.56 6.35
N LYS A 59 8.04 -8.33 6.91
CA LYS A 59 8.26 -8.09 8.36
C LYS A 59 6.96 -7.74 9.09
N ASP A 60 5.82 -8.21 8.60
CA ASP A 60 4.49 -8.04 9.21
C ASP A 60 4.02 -6.58 9.34
N ALA A 61 4.63 -5.63 8.62
CA ALA A 61 4.11 -4.27 8.59
C ALA A 61 2.82 -4.22 7.74
N PRO A 62 1.75 -3.56 8.22
CA PRO A 62 0.48 -3.52 7.49
C PRO A 62 0.59 -2.65 6.24
N ILE A 63 -0.09 -3.08 5.17
CA ILE A 63 -0.33 -2.24 3.99
C ILE A 63 -1.64 -1.50 4.20
N LEU A 64 -1.56 -0.18 4.24
CA LEU A 64 -2.70 0.71 4.50
C LEU A 64 -3.30 1.22 3.20
N ILE A 65 -4.61 1.45 3.21
CA ILE A 65 -5.33 2.08 2.10
C ILE A 65 -6.17 3.27 2.55
N LYS A 66 -6.52 4.10 1.57
CA LYS A 66 -7.59 5.10 1.66
C LYS A 66 -8.57 4.92 0.52
N GLU A 67 -9.85 4.95 0.86
CA GLU A 67 -10.96 4.91 -0.09
C GLU A 67 -11.56 6.30 -0.29
N TYR A 68 -11.88 6.62 -1.55
CA TYR A 68 -12.73 7.75 -1.94
C TYR A 68 -13.83 7.22 -2.85
N PRO A 69 -14.93 6.73 -2.25
CA PRO A 69 -16.04 6.15 -3.01
C PRO A 69 -16.84 7.23 -3.76
N PRO A 70 -17.72 6.87 -4.69
CA PRO A 70 -18.68 7.81 -5.28
C PRO A 70 -19.47 8.53 -4.18
N LEU A 71 -19.68 9.84 -4.35
CA LEU A 71 -20.40 10.66 -3.34
C LEU A 71 -21.91 10.43 -3.31
N LEU A 72 -22.48 9.81 -4.33
CA LEU A 72 -23.90 9.51 -4.40
C LEU A 72 -24.09 8.01 -4.55
N ASP A 73 -24.78 7.39 -3.62
CA ASP A 73 -25.05 5.93 -3.58
C ASP A 73 -25.75 5.39 -4.84
N GLN A 74 -26.45 6.25 -5.56
CA GLN A 74 -27.17 5.89 -6.77
C GLN A 74 -26.39 6.11 -8.06
N ARG A 75 -25.19 6.71 -7.99
CA ARG A 75 -24.39 7.01 -9.17
C ARG A 75 -23.25 6.01 -9.32
N GLN A 76 -23.26 5.29 -10.43
CA GLN A 76 -22.09 4.50 -10.79
C GLN A 76 -20.92 5.44 -11.09
N PRO A 77 -19.71 5.16 -10.58
CA PRO A 77 -18.53 5.95 -10.95
C PRO A 77 -18.25 5.80 -12.46
N ILE A 78 -17.67 6.82 -13.06
CA ILE A 78 -17.20 6.76 -14.46
C ILE A 78 -16.07 5.74 -14.59
N GLY A 79 -15.28 5.55 -13.54
CA GLY A 79 -14.22 4.56 -13.48
C GLY A 79 -13.69 4.39 -12.07
N ARG A 80 -12.92 3.31 -11.88
CA ARG A 80 -12.21 2.96 -10.66
C ARG A 80 -10.72 3.18 -10.86
N VAL A 81 -10.09 3.91 -9.95
CA VAL A 81 -8.66 4.21 -10.01
C VAL A 81 -7.96 3.61 -8.80
N LEU A 82 -6.99 2.74 -9.04
CA LEU A 82 -6.07 2.26 -8.03
C LEU A 82 -4.77 3.06 -8.13
N LEU A 83 -4.48 3.84 -7.10
CA LEU A 83 -3.26 4.64 -6.98
C LEU A 83 -2.33 4.00 -5.96
N ILE A 84 -1.10 3.72 -6.35
CA ILE A 84 -0.10 3.13 -5.47
C ILE A 84 1.18 3.97 -5.43
N GLY A 85 1.76 4.10 -4.24
CA GLY A 85 3.06 4.72 -4.01
C GLY A 85 4.00 3.78 -3.29
N GLY A 86 5.28 4.12 -3.26
CA GLY A 86 6.27 3.45 -2.45
C GLY A 86 6.46 1.97 -2.75
N ILE A 87 6.30 1.53 -4.00
CA ILE A 87 6.64 0.15 -4.41
C ILE A 87 8.14 -0.10 -4.32
N HIS A 88 8.94 0.94 -4.50
CA HIS A 88 10.37 0.95 -4.22
C HIS A 88 10.62 1.81 -2.98
N GLY A 89 11.29 1.24 -1.98
CA GLY A 89 11.46 1.91 -0.69
C GLY A 89 12.44 3.08 -0.70
N ASP A 90 13.29 3.21 -1.72
CA ASP A 90 14.22 4.34 -1.88
C ASP A 90 13.66 5.50 -2.73
N GLU A 91 12.40 5.40 -3.13
CA GLU A 91 11.68 6.43 -3.89
C GLU A 91 10.77 7.26 -2.97
N TYR A 92 11.33 8.02 -2.04
CA TYR A 92 10.63 8.77 -0.99
C TYR A 92 9.54 9.70 -1.53
N SER A 93 9.84 10.43 -2.60
CA SER A 93 8.91 11.36 -3.20
C SER A 93 7.70 10.68 -3.83
N SER A 94 7.76 9.40 -4.16
CA SER A 94 6.59 8.64 -4.62
C SER A 94 5.50 8.57 -3.55
N VAL A 95 5.89 8.34 -2.29
CA VAL A 95 4.97 8.34 -1.15
C VAL A 95 4.48 9.74 -0.83
N SER A 96 5.40 10.73 -0.77
CA SER A 96 5.07 12.13 -0.50
C SER A 96 4.05 12.70 -1.48
N VAL A 97 4.19 12.40 -2.77
CA VAL A 97 3.26 12.82 -3.82
C VAL A 97 1.89 12.18 -3.62
N VAL A 98 1.82 10.90 -3.25
CA VAL A 98 0.55 10.23 -2.98
C VAL A 98 -0.18 10.86 -1.79
N PHE A 99 0.54 11.22 -0.71
CA PHE A 99 -0.05 11.97 0.41
C PHE A 99 -0.59 13.34 -0.02
N LYS A 100 0.12 14.06 -0.89
CA LYS A 100 -0.38 15.33 -1.47
C LYS A 100 -1.63 15.13 -2.33
N TRP A 101 -1.71 14.02 -3.09
CA TRP A 101 -2.90 13.68 -3.86
C TRP A 101 -4.09 13.37 -2.95
N MET A 102 -3.89 12.59 -1.89
CA MET A 102 -4.95 12.33 -0.91
C MET A 102 -5.47 13.63 -0.28
N ARG A 103 -4.59 14.56 0.10
CA ARG A 103 -5.01 15.89 0.59
C ARG A 103 -5.85 16.66 -0.43
N THR A 104 -5.50 16.58 -1.70
CA THR A 104 -6.29 17.19 -2.77
C THR A 104 -7.66 16.53 -2.91
N LEU A 105 -7.71 15.20 -2.85
CA LEU A 105 -8.96 14.45 -2.91
C LEU A 105 -9.85 14.71 -1.70
N ASP A 106 -9.30 14.84 -0.49
CA ASP A 106 -10.08 15.20 0.69
C ASP A 106 -10.83 16.53 0.53
N SER A 107 -10.23 17.48 -0.22
CA SER A 107 -10.82 18.80 -0.45
C SER A 107 -11.71 18.87 -1.69
N TYR A 108 -11.42 18.08 -2.72
CA TYR A 108 -11.99 18.26 -4.06
C TYR A 108 -12.52 16.99 -4.71
N HIS A 109 -12.69 15.90 -3.94
CA HIS A 109 -13.26 14.67 -4.49
C HIS A 109 -14.66 14.90 -5.02
N SER A 110 -14.84 14.73 -6.33
CA SER A 110 -16.11 15.01 -7.01
C SER A 110 -17.10 13.83 -7.02
N GLY A 111 -16.65 12.65 -6.59
CA GLY A 111 -17.41 11.40 -6.68
C GLY A 111 -17.56 10.83 -8.10
N LEU A 112 -16.91 11.42 -9.11
CA LEU A 112 -16.94 10.91 -10.48
C LEU A 112 -16.17 9.59 -10.62
N PHE A 113 -15.08 9.46 -9.89
CA PHE A 113 -14.25 8.25 -9.85
C PHE A 113 -14.26 7.65 -8.45
N HIS A 114 -14.23 6.32 -8.39
CA HIS A 114 -13.94 5.62 -7.14
C HIS A 114 -12.44 5.41 -7.05
N TRP A 115 -11.79 6.05 -6.07
CA TRP A 115 -10.36 5.89 -5.83
C TRP A 115 -10.10 4.94 -4.68
N ARG A 116 -9.15 4.03 -4.89
CA ARG A 116 -8.49 3.26 -3.83
C ARG A 116 -7.02 3.59 -3.88
N ILE A 117 -6.44 3.96 -2.75
CA ILE A 117 -5.07 4.48 -2.67
C ILE A 117 -4.30 3.69 -1.64
N ALA A 118 -3.18 3.08 -2.06
CA ALA A 118 -2.18 2.48 -1.17
C ALA A 118 -0.93 3.37 -1.19
N PRO A 119 -0.73 4.23 -0.19
CA PRO A 119 0.35 5.22 -0.23
C PRO A 119 1.75 4.60 -0.11
N LEU A 120 1.88 3.43 0.51
CA LEU A 120 3.16 2.77 0.76
C LEU A 120 3.03 1.25 0.58
N MET A 121 3.49 0.75 -0.55
CA MET A 121 3.46 -0.67 -0.91
C MET A 121 4.60 -1.48 -0.30
N ASN A 122 5.74 -0.85 -0.03
CA ASN A 122 6.96 -1.50 0.48
C ASN A 122 7.43 -0.84 1.78
N PRO A 123 6.70 -1.04 2.89
CA PRO A 123 7.08 -0.46 4.17
C PRO A 123 8.45 -0.95 4.65
N ASP A 124 8.80 -2.20 4.40
CA ASP A 124 10.09 -2.77 4.80
C ASP A 124 11.27 -2.14 4.07
N GLY A 125 11.08 -1.77 2.81
CA GLY A 125 12.11 -1.09 2.03
C GLY A 125 12.29 0.37 2.43
N LEU A 126 11.20 1.08 2.74
CA LEU A 126 11.23 2.50 3.06
C LEU A 126 11.54 2.79 4.53
N LEU A 127 10.84 2.13 5.47
CA LEU A 127 10.77 2.53 6.87
C LEU A 127 11.91 1.99 7.75
N GLN A 128 13.02 1.59 7.15
CA GLN A 128 14.25 1.24 7.83
C GLN A 128 15.29 2.38 7.74
N ASP A 129 16.34 2.33 8.56
CA ASP A 129 17.34 3.39 8.62
C ASP A 129 17.94 3.69 7.24
N ASP A 130 18.47 2.68 6.56
CA ASP A 130 18.95 2.75 5.19
C ASP A 130 17.88 2.23 4.24
N SER A 131 17.04 3.13 3.72
CA SER A 131 16.00 2.76 2.77
C SER A 131 16.59 2.17 1.49
N HIS A 132 15.99 1.12 1.01
CA HIS A 132 16.40 0.47 -0.24
C HIS A 132 15.19 0.13 -1.13
N ARG A 133 15.47 -0.06 -2.41
CA ARG A 133 14.49 -0.32 -3.45
C ARG A 133 13.62 -1.55 -3.15
N ASN A 134 14.27 -2.64 -2.78
CA ASN A 134 13.68 -3.96 -2.64
C ASN A 134 12.92 -4.11 -1.31
N ASN A 135 12.06 -5.12 -1.21
CA ASN A 135 11.46 -5.50 0.07
C ASN A 135 12.46 -6.22 1.00
N ALA A 136 12.02 -6.71 2.14
CA ALA A 136 12.90 -7.35 3.13
C ALA A 136 13.54 -8.67 2.64
N ASN A 137 12.95 -9.34 1.64
CA ASN A 137 13.54 -10.51 0.99
C ASN A 137 14.55 -10.14 -0.13
N GLY A 138 14.81 -8.86 -0.35
CA GLY A 138 15.70 -8.39 -1.40
C GLY A 138 15.07 -8.47 -2.80
N VAL A 139 13.75 -8.54 -2.92
CA VAL A 139 13.01 -8.64 -4.17
C VAL A 139 12.56 -7.26 -4.65
N ASP A 140 12.80 -6.94 -5.91
CA ASP A 140 12.20 -5.80 -6.60
C ASP A 140 10.71 -6.11 -6.86
N LEU A 141 9.82 -5.58 -6.03
CA LEU A 141 8.38 -5.84 -6.11
C LEU A 141 7.82 -5.52 -7.49
N ASN A 142 8.36 -4.49 -8.17
CA ASN A 142 7.94 -4.13 -9.54
C ASN A 142 8.49 -5.09 -10.62
N ARG A 143 9.09 -6.20 -10.23
CA ARG A 143 9.52 -7.32 -11.09
C ARG A 143 8.89 -8.65 -10.66
N ASN A 144 8.09 -8.64 -9.59
CA ASN A 144 7.53 -9.86 -8.99
C ASN A 144 6.08 -10.16 -9.42
N PHE A 145 5.49 -9.35 -10.30
CA PHE A 145 4.12 -9.57 -10.80
C PHE A 145 4.06 -10.60 -11.92
N PRO A 146 2.98 -11.40 -12.01
CA PRO A 146 2.83 -12.47 -12.99
C PRO A 146 2.57 -11.88 -14.38
N THR A 147 3.59 -11.81 -15.21
CA THR A 147 3.45 -11.56 -16.64
C THR A 147 3.38 -12.88 -17.38
N ARG A 148 2.83 -12.89 -18.60
CA ARG A 148 2.62 -14.12 -19.39
C ARG A 148 3.90 -14.95 -19.56
N ASN A 149 5.05 -14.31 -19.59
CA ASN A 149 6.36 -14.89 -19.86
C ASN A 149 7.34 -14.73 -18.68
N TRP A 150 6.83 -14.50 -17.48
CA TRP A 150 7.67 -14.21 -16.32
C TRP A 150 8.69 -15.32 -16.05
N GLU A 151 8.27 -16.58 -16.11
CA GLU A 151 9.12 -17.75 -15.82
C GLU A 151 10.27 -17.86 -16.83
N ASP A 152 10.03 -17.52 -18.08
CA ASP A 152 11.02 -17.62 -19.16
C ASP A 152 11.93 -16.38 -19.24
N GLU A 153 11.40 -15.20 -18.92
CA GLU A 153 12.10 -13.93 -19.21
C GLU A 153 12.65 -13.21 -17.99
N ALA A 154 11.97 -13.25 -16.84
CA ALA A 154 12.35 -12.40 -15.70
C ALA A 154 13.74 -12.75 -15.15
N GLN A 155 14.02 -14.04 -14.95
CA GLN A 155 15.34 -14.52 -14.49
C GLN A 155 16.39 -14.34 -15.57
N VAL A 156 16.06 -14.62 -16.82
CA VAL A 156 16.98 -14.47 -17.97
C VAL A 156 17.35 -12.98 -18.15
N TYR A 157 16.37 -12.07 -18.04
CA TYR A 157 16.61 -10.63 -18.08
C TYR A 157 17.51 -10.20 -16.92
N TRP A 158 17.20 -10.62 -15.69
CA TRP A 158 18.00 -10.28 -14.52
C TRP A 158 19.43 -10.75 -14.64
N ILE A 159 19.66 -11.98 -15.12
CA ILE A 159 21.02 -12.53 -15.31
C ILE A 159 21.75 -11.80 -16.44
N ASN A 160 21.14 -11.75 -17.63
CA ASN A 160 21.84 -11.38 -18.86
C ASN A 160 21.85 -9.87 -19.14
N LYS A 161 20.81 -9.15 -18.72
CA LYS A 161 20.68 -7.70 -19.00
C LYS A 161 21.09 -6.84 -17.82
N THR A 162 20.91 -7.31 -16.59
CA THR A 162 21.28 -6.54 -15.40
C THR A 162 22.58 -7.00 -14.74
N GLY A 163 23.19 -8.08 -15.21
CA GLY A 163 24.37 -8.67 -14.60
C GLY A 163 24.13 -9.16 -13.16
N ARG A 164 22.93 -9.64 -12.88
CA ARG A 164 22.47 -10.04 -11.54
C ARG A 164 22.47 -8.88 -10.53
N ASN A 165 22.20 -7.67 -10.98
CA ASN A 165 22.08 -6.52 -10.09
C ASN A 165 21.03 -6.83 -9.01
N PRO A 166 21.39 -6.86 -7.70
CA PRO A 166 20.47 -7.19 -6.62
C PRO A 166 19.28 -6.23 -6.55
N ARG A 167 19.46 -4.97 -6.93
CA ARG A 167 18.35 -3.99 -7.00
C ARG A 167 17.24 -4.36 -7.99
N ARG A 168 17.48 -5.31 -8.88
CA ARG A 168 16.56 -5.74 -9.96
C ARG A 168 16.15 -7.20 -9.82
N TYR A 169 16.41 -7.81 -8.67
CA TYR A 169 16.09 -9.22 -8.45
C TYR A 169 14.56 -9.43 -8.46
N PRO A 170 14.04 -10.26 -9.37
CA PRO A 170 12.60 -10.43 -9.55
C PRO A 170 11.95 -11.38 -8.51
N GLY A 171 12.73 -11.98 -7.62
CA GLY A 171 12.29 -13.04 -6.73
C GLY A 171 12.45 -14.45 -7.33
N PRO A 172 12.22 -15.50 -6.54
CA PRO A 172 12.38 -16.88 -6.98
C PRO A 172 11.25 -17.36 -7.92
N SER A 173 10.06 -16.74 -7.81
CA SER A 173 8.89 -17.02 -8.65
C SER A 173 8.01 -15.76 -8.71
N PRO A 174 7.08 -15.67 -9.68
CA PRO A 174 6.09 -14.59 -9.66
C PRO A 174 5.24 -14.72 -8.39
N LEU A 175 4.88 -13.58 -7.82
CA LEU A 175 4.12 -13.50 -6.57
C LEU A 175 4.77 -14.24 -5.38
N SER A 176 6.10 -14.35 -5.34
CA SER A 176 6.80 -14.88 -4.17
C SER A 176 6.60 -14.00 -2.95
N GLU A 177 6.38 -12.70 -3.14
CA GLU A 177 6.32 -11.71 -2.07
C GLU A 177 4.89 -11.45 -1.59
N PRO A 178 4.67 -11.28 -0.26
CA PRO A 178 3.33 -11.03 0.29
C PRO A 178 2.72 -9.73 -0.24
N GLU A 179 3.51 -8.67 -0.41
CA GLU A 179 3.08 -7.37 -0.94
C GLU A 179 2.56 -7.52 -2.38
N SER A 180 3.27 -8.27 -3.22
CA SER A 180 2.86 -8.52 -4.61
C SER A 180 1.57 -9.34 -4.68
N ARG A 181 1.43 -10.36 -3.83
CA ARG A 181 0.21 -11.16 -3.72
C ARG A 181 -0.97 -10.31 -3.29
N TRP A 182 -0.76 -9.45 -2.30
CA TRP A 182 -1.80 -8.54 -1.83
C TRP A 182 -2.28 -7.61 -2.97
N LEU A 183 -1.35 -6.95 -3.67
CA LEU A 183 -1.73 -6.03 -4.75
C LEU A 183 -2.52 -6.73 -5.87
N VAL A 184 -2.14 -7.96 -6.23
CA VAL A 184 -2.90 -8.72 -7.24
C VAL A 184 -4.30 -9.07 -6.73
N ARG A 185 -4.49 -9.41 -5.44
CA ARG A 185 -5.84 -9.60 -4.87
C ARG A 185 -6.64 -8.30 -4.92
N GLU A 186 -6.02 -7.17 -4.57
CA GLU A 186 -6.65 -5.84 -4.65
C GLU A 186 -7.11 -5.50 -6.09
N ILE A 187 -6.26 -5.73 -7.08
CA ILE A 187 -6.61 -5.53 -8.48
C ILE A 187 -7.81 -6.40 -8.86
N ASN A 188 -7.81 -7.68 -8.47
CA ASN A 188 -8.87 -8.62 -8.81
C ASN A 188 -10.20 -8.33 -8.11
N THR A 189 -10.17 -7.79 -6.88
CA THR A 189 -11.38 -7.47 -6.09
C THR A 189 -11.93 -6.10 -6.42
N PHE A 190 -11.09 -5.08 -6.44
CA PHE A 190 -11.47 -3.71 -6.76
C PHE A 190 -11.79 -3.52 -8.24
N LYS A 191 -11.13 -4.28 -9.13
CA LYS A 191 -11.28 -4.22 -10.59
C LYS A 191 -11.11 -2.80 -11.12
N PRO A 192 -9.93 -2.18 -10.93
CA PRO A 192 -9.69 -0.83 -11.39
C PRO A 192 -9.70 -0.76 -12.92
N ASP A 193 -10.25 0.34 -13.46
CA ASP A 193 -10.14 0.67 -14.88
C ASP A 193 -8.75 1.26 -15.20
N VAL A 194 -8.12 1.88 -14.19
CA VAL A 194 -6.78 2.49 -14.29
C VAL A 194 -5.98 2.17 -13.03
N ILE A 195 -4.72 1.78 -13.23
CA ILE A 195 -3.72 1.67 -12.16
C ILE A 195 -2.68 2.77 -12.38
N VAL A 196 -2.47 3.61 -11.36
CA VAL A 196 -1.43 4.63 -11.34
C VAL A 196 -0.38 4.20 -10.32
N SER A 197 0.81 3.85 -10.79
CA SER A 197 1.97 3.56 -9.94
C SER A 197 2.92 4.75 -9.95
N VAL A 198 3.06 5.39 -8.79
CA VAL A 198 3.93 6.56 -8.66
C VAL A 198 5.34 6.11 -8.36
N HIS A 199 6.26 6.57 -9.18
CA HIS A 199 7.69 6.34 -9.06
C HIS A 199 8.45 7.66 -8.95
N ALA A 200 9.64 7.61 -8.38
CA ALA A 200 10.56 8.75 -8.38
C ALA A 200 11.82 8.42 -9.17
N PRO A 201 12.38 9.40 -9.88
CA PRO A 201 13.69 9.23 -10.50
C PRO A 201 14.77 9.02 -9.43
N GLN A 202 15.77 8.21 -9.75
CA GLN A 202 16.91 7.98 -8.87
C GLN A 202 17.66 9.29 -8.58
N GLY A 203 17.98 9.51 -7.30
CA GLY A 203 18.79 10.65 -6.88
C GLY A 203 18.01 11.92 -6.52
N ILE A 204 16.69 11.90 -6.55
CA ILE A 204 15.87 12.95 -5.90
C ILE A 204 15.65 12.51 -4.47
N VAL A 205 16.19 13.28 -3.54
CA VAL A 205 15.96 13.15 -2.11
C VAL A 205 14.83 14.11 -1.74
N ASP A 206 13.88 13.63 -0.98
CA ASP A 206 12.78 14.43 -0.46
C ASP A 206 13.22 15.26 0.76
#